data_ec90ea4922e0511b19b72b8fc59e4510
#
_entry.id   ec90ea4922e0511b19b72b8fc59e4510
#
_cell.length_a   1.000
_cell.length_b   1.000
_cell.length_c   1.000
_cell.angle_alpha   90.00
_cell.angle_beta   90.00
_cell.angle_gamma   90.00
#
_symmetry.space_group_name_H-M   'P 1'
#
loop_
_entity.id
_entity.type
_entity.pdbx_description
1 polymer ?
#
loop_
_entity_poly.entity_id
_entity_poly.type
_entity_poly.pdbx_seq_one_letter_code
_entity_poly.pdbx_strand_id
1 'polypeptide(L)'
;MGCETLFKEEIRMKVTVVGAGNVGATVANVIALKKFASEVVLIDIKEGVSEGKAMDMMQSAHALGYDTTVVGVTNDYAATANSDVVVVTSGLPRKPGMTREELVGVNAKIVKGVVEQALKYSPNTIFIIISNPMDAMTYLTLKSTGLPRNRVIGMGGMLDSSRFRYYLSEALNKAGHPATPTDIDGMVIGGHNDKTMVPLVSIATLRGIPVTQMLSKEALDDVVQKTKVGGATLTGLLGTSAWYAPGASAAALVEAIALDAKKIIPCCVYLEGEYGEKELCVGVPIVLGKNGFEKVVNVKLEGEEKAKFDESVRAAREVNDQLSEALK
;
A
#
# COMPACT_ATOMS: atom_id res chain seq x y z
N MET A 1 48.82 3.73 -4.71
CA MET A 1 47.47 3.87 -5.23
C MET A 1 46.57 3.03 -4.37
N GLY A 2 45.93 3.65 -3.37
CA GLY A 2 45.05 2.98 -2.45
C GLY A 2 43.72 2.67 -3.14
N CYS A 3 43.35 1.41 -3.13
CA CYS A 3 42.01 0.97 -3.43
C CYS A 3 41.12 1.42 -2.26
N GLU A 4 40.43 2.54 -2.41
CA GLU A 4 39.34 2.91 -1.51
C GLU A 4 38.23 1.88 -1.68
N THR A 5 38.21 0.91 -0.76
CA THR A 5 37.05 0.04 -0.53
C THR A 5 35.92 0.97 -0.11
N LEU A 6 35.08 1.34 -1.07
CA LEU A 6 33.74 1.86 -0.81
C LEU A 6 32.99 0.79 0.00
N PHE A 7 33.03 0.93 1.33
CA PHE A 7 32.11 0.21 2.19
C PHE A 7 30.71 0.66 1.76
N LYS A 8 29.98 -0.19 1.06
CA LYS A 8 28.52 -0.08 1.01
C LYS A 8 28.08 -0.10 2.47
N GLU A 9 27.49 1.01 2.95
CA GLU A 9 26.79 0.96 4.23
C GLU A 9 25.87 -0.26 4.19
N GLU A 10 26.09 -1.21 5.09
CA GLU A 10 25.25 -2.38 5.21
C GLU A 10 23.82 -1.90 5.45
N ILE A 11 22.94 -2.19 4.52
CA ILE A 11 21.51 -1.94 4.71
C ILE A 11 21.06 -2.80 5.89
N ARG A 12 20.81 -2.16 7.03
CA ARG A 12 20.41 -2.84 8.28
C ARG A 12 18.91 -2.79 8.54
N MET A 13 18.11 -2.52 7.51
CA MET A 13 16.66 -2.41 7.67
C MET A 13 16.06 -3.77 8.05
N LYS A 14 15.27 -3.76 9.12
CA LYS A 14 14.40 -4.85 9.53
C LYS A 14 12.95 -4.53 9.22
N VAL A 15 12.27 -5.44 8.56
CA VAL A 15 10.85 -5.29 8.19
C VAL A 15 10.05 -6.42 8.82
N THR A 16 8.96 -6.08 9.50
CA THR A 16 7.97 -7.08 9.92
C THR A 16 6.76 -7.04 9.00
N VAL A 17 6.29 -8.20 8.58
CA VAL A 17 5.04 -8.39 7.85
C VAL A 17 4.07 -9.18 8.71
N VAL A 18 2.97 -8.55 9.14
CA VAL A 18 1.94 -9.18 9.98
C VAL A 18 0.81 -9.69 9.10
N GLY A 19 0.63 -11.00 9.12
CA GLY A 19 -0.26 -11.75 8.25
C GLY A 19 0.52 -12.50 7.15
N ALA A 20 0.63 -13.83 7.29
CA ALA A 20 1.33 -14.69 6.32
C ALA A 20 0.37 -15.27 5.24
N GLY A 21 -0.71 -14.53 4.93
CA GLY A 21 -1.55 -14.85 3.77
C GLY A 21 -0.82 -14.64 2.45
N ASN A 22 -1.54 -14.71 1.33
CA ASN A 22 -0.93 -14.56 0.00
C ASN A 22 -0.30 -13.16 -0.18
N VAL A 23 -0.95 -12.10 0.28
CA VAL A 23 -0.42 -10.72 0.18
C VAL A 23 0.85 -10.58 1.02
N GLY A 24 0.80 -10.95 2.31
CA GLY A 24 1.96 -10.80 3.19
C GLY A 24 3.17 -11.64 2.76
N ALA A 25 2.94 -12.87 2.33
CA ALA A 25 4.01 -13.70 1.76
C ALA A 25 4.61 -13.07 0.49
N THR A 26 3.78 -12.46 -0.37
CA THR A 26 4.27 -11.74 -1.56
C THR A 26 5.08 -10.50 -1.17
N VAL A 27 4.65 -9.74 -0.15
CA VAL A 27 5.44 -8.61 0.39
C VAL A 27 6.81 -9.09 0.83
N ALA A 28 6.87 -10.11 1.69
CA ALA A 28 8.13 -10.66 2.21
C ALA A 28 9.06 -11.12 1.09
N ASN A 29 8.52 -11.88 0.13
CA ASN A 29 9.29 -12.39 -1.01
C ASN A 29 9.83 -11.28 -1.91
N VAL A 30 9.03 -10.25 -2.22
CA VAL A 30 9.47 -9.12 -3.06
C VAL A 30 10.54 -8.29 -2.35
N ILE A 31 10.41 -8.07 -1.04
CA ILE A 31 11.44 -7.39 -0.23
C ILE A 31 12.76 -8.16 -0.31
N ALA A 32 12.72 -9.48 -0.09
CA ALA A 32 13.91 -10.33 -0.15
C ALA A 32 14.57 -10.29 -1.54
N LEU A 33 13.79 -10.43 -2.61
CA LEU A 33 14.26 -10.35 -3.99
C LEU A 33 14.93 -9.02 -4.34
N LYS A 34 14.42 -7.91 -3.81
CA LYS A 34 14.94 -6.56 -4.08
C LYS A 34 16.14 -6.17 -3.21
N LYS A 35 16.47 -6.94 -2.18
CA LYS A 35 17.69 -6.83 -1.36
C LYS A 35 17.89 -5.47 -0.65
N PHE A 36 16.84 -4.74 -0.34
CA PHE A 36 16.91 -3.46 0.37
C PHE A 36 16.65 -3.58 1.88
N ALA A 37 16.43 -4.79 2.38
CA ALA A 37 16.33 -5.10 3.80
C ALA A 37 17.27 -6.24 4.16
N SER A 38 17.83 -6.21 5.36
CA SER A 38 18.67 -7.30 5.89
C SER A 38 17.85 -8.44 6.47
N GLU A 39 16.69 -8.12 7.05
CA GLU A 39 15.81 -9.09 7.72
C GLU A 39 14.33 -8.79 7.43
N VAL A 40 13.58 -9.84 7.15
CA VAL A 40 12.10 -9.81 7.08
C VAL A 40 11.55 -10.82 8.08
N VAL A 41 10.75 -10.35 9.04
CA VAL A 41 9.99 -11.21 9.95
C VAL A 41 8.58 -11.35 9.42
N LEU A 42 8.16 -12.57 9.11
CA LEU A 42 6.80 -12.90 8.69
C LEU A 42 6.08 -13.53 9.89
N ILE A 43 5.03 -12.88 10.40
CA ILE A 43 4.28 -13.35 11.58
C ILE A 43 2.82 -13.63 11.22
N ASP A 44 2.27 -14.73 11.74
CA ASP A 44 0.85 -15.07 11.66
C ASP A 44 0.40 -15.72 12.96
N ILE A 45 -0.91 -15.75 13.18
CA ILE A 45 -1.51 -16.47 14.32
C ILE A 45 -1.67 -17.97 14.04
N LYS A 46 -1.65 -18.37 12.77
CA LYS A 46 -1.80 -19.77 12.36
C LYS A 46 -0.47 -20.48 12.42
N GLU A 47 -0.40 -21.48 13.30
CA GLU A 47 0.81 -22.27 13.55
C GLU A 47 1.41 -22.87 12.28
N GLY A 48 2.72 -22.71 12.12
CA GLY A 48 3.54 -23.27 11.05
C GLY A 48 3.43 -22.58 9.69
N VAL A 49 2.46 -21.67 9.49
CA VAL A 49 2.26 -21.03 8.17
C VAL A 49 3.37 -20.05 7.84
N SER A 50 3.74 -19.22 8.79
CA SER A 50 4.82 -18.24 8.62
C SER A 50 6.16 -18.93 8.46
N GLU A 51 6.44 -19.91 9.31
CA GLU A 51 7.67 -20.69 9.32
C GLU A 51 7.85 -21.45 8.01
N GLY A 52 6.79 -22.12 7.53
CA GLY A 52 6.83 -22.87 6.27
C GLY A 52 7.09 -21.94 5.07
N LYS A 53 6.41 -20.80 4.99
CA LYS A 53 6.61 -19.82 3.91
C LYS A 53 8.00 -19.18 3.96
N ALA A 54 8.48 -18.80 5.14
CA ALA A 54 9.82 -18.25 5.31
C ALA A 54 10.90 -19.26 4.90
N MET A 55 10.75 -20.52 5.30
CA MET A 55 11.65 -21.61 4.91
C MET A 55 11.69 -21.80 3.38
N ASP A 56 10.53 -21.83 2.73
CA ASP A 56 10.42 -21.97 1.28
C ASP A 56 11.09 -20.78 0.54
N MET A 57 10.88 -19.55 1.01
CA MET A 57 11.57 -18.36 0.51
C MET A 57 13.09 -18.50 0.69
N MET A 58 13.58 -18.88 1.88
CA MET A 58 15.02 -19.05 2.12
C MET A 58 15.64 -20.16 1.28
N GLN A 59 14.90 -21.22 0.97
CA GLN A 59 15.36 -22.28 0.05
C GLN A 59 15.48 -21.78 -1.40
N SER A 60 14.72 -20.77 -1.78
CA SER A 60 14.82 -20.13 -3.10
C SER A 60 15.97 -19.11 -3.21
N ALA A 61 16.56 -18.69 -2.09
CA ALA A 61 17.51 -17.59 -2.02
C ALA A 61 18.75 -17.80 -2.91
N HIS A 62 19.29 -19.02 -2.94
CA HIS A 62 20.44 -19.35 -3.81
C HIS A 62 20.08 -19.18 -5.30
N ALA A 63 18.93 -19.69 -5.74
CA ALA A 63 18.50 -19.61 -7.13
C ALA A 63 18.18 -18.18 -7.58
N LEU A 64 17.71 -17.34 -6.65
CA LEU A 64 17.29 -15.95 -6.91
C LEU A 64 18.38 -14.93 -6.53
N GLY A 65 19.45 -15.38 -5.88
CA GLY A 65 20.64 -14.60 -5.59
C GLY A 65 20.43 -13.49 -4.57
N TYR A 66 19.69 -13.72 -3.49
CA TYR A 66 19.53 -12.77 -2.40
C TYR A 66 20.01 -13.33 -1.06
N ASP A 67 20.44 -12.43 -0.15
CA ASP A 67 20.94 -12.74 1.19
C ASP A 67 20.05 -12.19 2.31
N THR A 68 18.95 -11.54 1.97
CA THR A 68 17.95 -11.09 2.95
C THR A 68 17.44 -12.27 3.75
N THR A 69 17.59 -12.23 5.08
CA THR A 69 17.08 -13.27 5.96
C THR A 69 15.57 -13.14 6.10
N VAL A 70 14.82 -14.21 5.82
CA VAL A 70 13.37 -14.27 6.05
C VAL A 70 13.11 -15.25 7.18
N VAL A 71 12.48 -14.75 8.28
CA VAL A 71 12.15 -15.54 9.46
C VAL A 71 10.64 -15.61 9.61
N GLY A 72 10.09 -16.81 9.77
CA GLY A 72 8.67 -17.02 10.08
C GLY A 72 8.48 -17.30 11.56
N VAL A 73 7.47 -16.70 12.17
CA VAL A 73 7.11 -16.93 13.58
C VAL A 73 5.60 -16.99 13.78
N THR A 74 5.15 -17.84 14.70
CA THR A 74 3.74 -17.94 15.07
C THR A 74 3.45 -17.13 16.33
N ASN A 75 2.65 -16.06 16.19
CA ASN A 75 2.17 -15.20 17.28
C ASN A 75 3.25 -14.69 18.26
N ASP A 76 4.51 -14.67 17.83
CA ASP A 76 5.64 -14.19 18.63
C ASP A 76 6.05 -12.77 18.20
N TYR A 77 5.44 -11.77 18.84
CA TYR A 77 5.76 -10.36 18.58
C TYR A 77 7.13 -9.96 19.13
N ALA A 78 7.77 -10.71 20.02
CA ALA A 78 9.13 -10.40 20.47
C ALA A 78 10.12 -10.49 19.30
N ALA A 79 9.90 -11.41 18.37
CA ALA A 79 10.71 -11.52 17.15
C ALA A 79 10.63 -10.26 16.25
N THR A 80 9.59 -9.44 16.39
CA THR A 80 9.41 -8.20 15.61
C THR A 80 10.19 -7.00 16.19
N ALA A 81 10.90 -7.18 17.28
CA ALA A 81 11.58 -6.09 17.99
C ALA A 81 12.52 -5.30 17.07
N ASN A 82 12.48 -3.97 17.23
CA ASN A 82 13.28 -3.00 16.47
C ASN A 82 13.05 -3.04 14.94
N SER A 83 11.83 -3.35 14.50
CA SER A 83 11.48 -3.21 13.09
C SER A 83 11.39 -1.74 12.70
N ASP A 84 12.07 -1.39 11.60
CA ASP A 84 11.99 -0.05 11.00
C ASP A 84 10.63 0.18 10.34
N VAL A 85 10.08 -0.88 9.71
CA VAL A 85 8.77 -0.86 9.07
C VAL A 85 7.97 -2.09 9.49
N VAL A 86 6.70 -1.87 9.83
CA VAL A 86 5.71 -2.93 10.05
C VAL A 86 4.61 -2.83 9.00
N VAL A 87 4.50 -3.86 8.17
CA VAL A 87 3.47 -3.99 7.13
C VAL A 87 2.32 -4.83 7.68
N VAL A 88 1.12 -4.25 7.76
CA VAL A 88 -0.06 -4.92 8.32
C VAL A 88 -0.97 -5.39 7.19
N THR A 89 -0.99 -6.72 6.99
CA THR A 89 -1.87 -7.38 6.00
C THR A 89 -2.94 -8.24 6.65
N SER A 90 -2.92 -8.34 7.99
CA SER A 90 -3.86 -9.14 8.77
C SER A 90 -5.26 -8.57 8.73
N GLY A 91 -6.24 -9.45 8.63
CA GLY A 91 -7.66 -9.13 8.59
C GLY A 91 -8.45 -10.24 7.91
N LEU A 92 -9.75 -10.23 8.10
CA LEU A 92 -10.65 -11.16 7.44
C LEU A 92 -11.09 -10.59 6.08
N PRO A 93 -11.10 -11.41 5.01
CA PRO A 93 -11.76 -11.03 3.77
C PRO A 93 -13.28 -10.97 4.00
N ARG A 94 -13.95 -10.12 3.23
CA ARG A 94 -15.42 -10.04 3.26
C ARG A 94 -16.03 -11.39 2.86
N LYS A 95 -16.84 -11.95 3.76
CA LYS A 95 -17.58 -13.20 3.49
C LYS A 95 -18.93 -12.89 2.81
N PRO A 96 -19.49 -13.83 2.04
CA PRO A 96 -20.86 -13.70 1.54
C PRO A 96 -21.84 -13.48 2.72
N GLY A 97 -22.73 -12.49 2.58
CA GLY A 97 -23.70 -12.12 3.61
C GLY A 97 -23.19 -11.17 4.70
N MET A 98 -21.90 -10.90 4.78
CA MET A 98 -21.33 -9.93 5.73
C MET A 98 -21.58 -8.50 5.26
N THR A 99 -22.11 -7.64 6.14
CA THR A 99 -22.25 -6.21 5.86
C THR A 99 -20.88 -5.51 5.85
N ARG A 100 -20.84 -4.27 5.36
CA ARG A 100 -19.62 -3.47 5.36
C ARG A 100 -19.24 -3.06 6.78
N GLU A 101 -20.22 -2.73 7.59
CA GLU A 101 -20.08 -2.32 8.99
C GLU A 101 -19.54 -3.48 9.85
N GLU A 102 -20.06 -4.70 9.67
CA GLU A 102 -19.54 -5.90 10.33
C GLU A 102 -18.07 -6.15 9.98
N LEU A 103 -17.69 -6.01 8.70
CA LEU A 103 -16.30 -6.15 8.27
C LEU A 103 -15.39 -5.09 8.91
N VAL A 104 -15.83 -3.82 8.95
CA VAL A 104 -15.10 -2.73 9.62
C VAL A 104 -14.90 -3.07 11.09
N GLY A 105 -15.95 -3.47 11.82
CA GLY A 105 -15.88 -3.76 13.24
C GLY A 105 -14.95 -4.92 13.59
N VAL A 106 -14.98 -6.01 12.80
CA VAL A 106 -14.10 -7.16 13.01
C VAL A 106 -12.64 -6.79 12.70
N ASN A 107 -12.39 -6.18 11.55
CA ASN A 107 -11.02 -5.85 11.16
C ASN A 107 -10.42 -4.72 12.01
N ALA A 108 -11.23 -3.80 12.52
CA ALA A 108 -10.78 -2.80 13.48
C ALA A 108 -10.18 -3.43 14.75
N LYS A 109 -10.84 -4.44 15.32
CA LYS A 109 -10.32 -5.17 16.49
C LYS A 109 -9.02 -5.89 16.18
N ILE A 110 -8.93 -6.55 15.02
CA ILE A 110 -7.73 -7.27 14.58
C ILE A 110 -6.58 -6.29 14.39
N VAL A 111 -6.77 -5.24 13.61
CA VAL A 111 -5.71 -4.27 13.28
C VAL A 111 -5.25 -3.53 14.53
N LYS A 112 -6.18 -3.07 15.39
CA LYS A 112 -5.84 -2.42 16.67
C LYS A 112 -4.95 -3.32 17.52
N GLY A 113 -5.33 -4.58 17.73
CA GLY A 113 -4.53 -5.53 18.51
C GLY A 113 -3.14 -5.77 17.90
N VAL A 114 -3.05 -5.89 16.58
CA VAL A 114 -1.78 -6.06 15.85
C VAL A 114 -0.86 -4.88 16.03
N VAL A 115 -1.35 -3.65 15.77
CA VAL A 115 -0.49 -2.45 15.83
C VAL A 115 -0.05 -2.12 17.25
N GLU A 116 -0.92 -2.34 18.24
CA GLU A 116 -0.58 -2.19 19.66
C GLU A 116 0.49 -3.18 20.11
N GLN A 117 0.41 -4.44 19.67
CA GLN A 117 1.44 -5.44 19.98
C GLN A 117 2.77 -5.12 19.26
N ALA A 118 2.73 -4.80 17.98
CA ALA A 118 3.94 -4.45 17.23
C ALA A 118 4.63 -3.21 17.83
N LEU A 119 3.87 -2.20 18.25
CA LEU A 119 4.41 -0.96 18.81
C LEU A 119 5.15 -1.18 20.13
N LYS A 120 4.76 -2.17 20.96
CA LYS A 120 5.47 -2.52 22.19
C LYS A 120 6.93 -2.92 21.94
N TYR A 121 7.18 -3.62 20.83
CA TYR A 121 8.52 -4.11 20.49
C TYR A 121 9.25 -3.21 19.50
N SER A 122 8.53 -2.40 18.74
CA SER A 122 9.05 -1.52 17.70
C SER A 122 8.47 -0.09 17.81
N PRO A 123 8.80 0.66 18.88
CA PRO A 123 8.19 1.96 19.17
C PRO A 123 8.52 3.05 18.13
N ASN A 124 9.57 2.83 17.35
CA ASN A 124 10.00 3.77 16.30
C ASN A 124 9.59 3.37 14.88
N THR A 125 8.81 2.31 14.73
CA THR A 125 8.42 1.78 13.42
C THR A 125 7.55 2.73 12.60
N ILE A 126 7.58 2.57 11.27
CA ILE A 126 6.60 3.14 10.35
C ILE A 126 5.62 2.03 10.01
N PHE A 127 4.31 2.31 10.13
CA PHE A 127 3.27 1.37 9.74
C PHE A 127 2.84 1.58 8.29
N ILE A 128 2.80 0.48 7.52
CA ILE A 128 2.16 0.40 6.20
C ILE A 128 0.93 -0.48 6.34
N ILE A 129 -0.25 0.10 6.14
CA ILE A 129 -1.54 -0.57 6.32
C ILE A 129 -2.07 -1.04 4.96
N ILE A 130 -2.41 -2.34 4.88
CA ILE A 130 -3.00 -2.98 3.70
C ILE A 130 -4.36 -3.57 4.03
N SER A 131 -4.60 -3.87 5.31
CA SER A 131 -5.85 -4.47 5.81
C SER A 131 -7.08 -3.64 5.42
N ASN A 132 -8.09 -4.30 4.84
CA ASN A 132 -9.31 -3.63 4.39
C ASN A 132 -10.40 -3.58 5.48
N PRO A 133 -11.23 -2.49 5.48
CA PRO A 133 -11.17 -1.30 4.60
C PRO A 133 -9.97 -0.42 4.93
N MET A 134 -9.04 -0.28 3.97
CA MET A 134 -7.70 0.25 4.19
C MET A 134 -7.70 1.69 4.73
N ASP A 135 -8.51 2.58 4.18
CA ASP A 135 -8.58 3.98 4.63
C ASP A 135 -9.02 4.06 6.11
N ALA A 136 -10.02 3.26 6.48
CA ALA A 136 -10.52 3.14 7.84
C ALA A 136 -9.46 2.56 8.80
N MET A 137 -8.75 1.52 8.37
CA MET A 137 -7.71 0.88 9.19
C MET A 137 -6.49 1.78 9.35
N THR A 138 -6.17 2.61 8.37
CA THR A 138 -5.12 3.64 8.48
C THR A 138 -5.49 4.69 9.53
N TYR A 139 -6.72 5.21 9.48
CA TYR A 139 -7.23 6.15 10.48
C TYR A 139 -7.24 5.54 11.90
N LEU A 140 -7.76 4.32 12.03
CA LEU A 140 -7.77 3.57 13.28
C LEU A 140 -6.36 3.40 13.86
N THR A 141 -5.40 3.00 13.03
CA THR A 141 -4.00 2.81 13.43
C THR A 141 -3.42 4.11 14.00
N LEU A 142 -3.60 5.22 13.31
CA LEU A 142 -3.13 6.51 13.79
C LEU A 142 -3.73 6.88 15.14
N LYS A 143 -5.04 6.75 15.28
CA LYS A 143 -5.77 7.14 16.50
C LYS A 143 -5.46 6.21 17.69
N SER A 144 -5.30 4.90 17.46
CA SER A 144 -5.02 3.94 18.53
C SER A 144 -3.57 3.93 18.99
N THR A 145 -2.63 4.27 18.11
CA THR A 145 -1.19 4.27 18.45
C THR A 145 -0.67 5.61 18.96
N GLY A 146 -1.35 6.72 18.63
CA GLY A 146 -0.88 8.08 18.95
C GLY A 146 0.44 8.47 18.26
N LEU A 147 0.85 7.73 17.24
CA LEU A 147 2.06 8.03 16.48
C LEU A 147 1.94 9.35 15.70
N PRO A 148 3.07 10.01 15.40
CA PRO A 148 3.07 11.09 14.43
C PRO A 148 2.50 10.61 13.08
N ARG A 149 1.68 11.45 12.43
CA ARG A 149 0.95 11.06 11.23
C ARG A 149 1.83 10.56 10.07
N ASN A 150 3.06 11.07 10.00
CA ASN A 150 4.03 10.67 8.97
C ASN A 150 4.48 9.20 9.07
N ARG A 151 4.20 8.54 10.18
CA ARG A 151 4.58 7.15 10.44
C ARG A 151 3.44 6.14 10.22
N VAL A 152 2.26 6.59 9.77
CA VAL A 152 1.11 5.72 9.48
C VAL A 152 0.63 5.98 8.06
N ILE A 153 0.79 5.00 7.19
CA ILE A 153 0.59 5.12 5.74
C ILE A 153 -0.26 3.95 5.25
N GLY A 154 -1.32 4.23 4.52
CA GLY A 154 -2.15 3.23 3.85
C GLY A 154 -1.75 3.02 2.39
N MET A 155 -1.56 1.77 2.01
CA MET A 155 -1.13 1.37 0.66
C MET A 155 -2.33 1.20 -0.29
N GLY A 156 -3.09 2.22 -0.61
CA GLY A 156 -4.20 2.14 -1.59
C GLY A 156 -3.80 2.67 -2.96
N GLY A 157 -3.47 3.96 -2.99
CA GLY A 157 -3.22 4.68 -4.23
C GLY A 157 -2.07 4.12 -5.07
N MET A 158 -1.02 3.56 -4.46
CA MET A 158 0.06 2.88 -5.19
C MET A 158 -0.45 1.71 -6.02
N LEU A 159 -1.29 0.84 -5.44
CA LEU A 159 -1.90 -0.29 -6.12
C LEU A 159 -2.86 0.17 -7.21
N ASP A 160 -3.74 1.12 -6.90
CA ASP A 160 -4.74 1.62 -7.84
C ASP A 160 -4.08 2.33 -9.03
N SER A 161 -3.00 3.07 -8.78
CA SER A 161 -2.18 3.68 -9.83
C SER A 161 -1.48 2.64 -10.70
N SER A 162 -1.03 1.52 -10.13
CA SER A 162 -0.46 0.41 -10.90
C SER A 162 -1.49 -0.20 -11.85
N ARG A 163 -2.73 -0.37 -11.41
CA ARG A 163 -3.85 -0.81 -12.26
C ARG A 163 -4.17 0.22 -13.36
N PHE A 164 -4.22 1.50 -12.99
CA PHE A 164 -4.47 2.58 -13.95
C PHE A 164 -3.39 2.62 -15.06
N ARG A 165 -2.13 2.53 -14.70
CA ARG A 165 -1.01 2.46 -15.66
C ARG A 165 -1.10 1.22 -16.55
N TYR A 166 -1.48 0.08 -15.99
CA TYR A 166 -1.69 -1.16 -16.76
C TYR A 166 -2.77 -0.97 -17.82
N TYR A 167 -3.97 -0.49 -17.45
CA TYR A 167 -5.06 -0.28 -18.41
C TYR A 167 -4.79 0.84 -19.41
N LEU A 168 -4.07 1.89 -19.01
CA LEU A 168 -3.58 2.91 -19.96
C LEU A 168 -2.61 2.29 -20.97
N SER A 169 -1.68 1.43 -20.55
CA SER A 169 -0.77 0.77 -21.49
C SER A 169 -1.50 -0.10 -22.50
N GLU A 170 -2.53 -0.84 -22.07
CA GLU A 170 -3.37 -1.63 -23.00
C GLU A 170 -4.11 -0.74 -24.01
N ALA A 171 -4.71 0.36 -23.54
CA ALA A 171 -5.44 1.29 -24.40
C ALA A 171 -4.51 1.98 -25.41
N LEU A 172 -3.33 2.43 -24.97
CA LEU A 172 -2.32 3.04 -25.82
C LEU A 172 -1.81 2.08 -26.90
N ASN A 173 -1.46 0.85 -26.53
CA ASN A 173 -1.04 -0.17 -27.50
C ASN A 173 -2.14 -0.46 -28.53
N LYS A 174 -3.39 -0.52 -28.10
CA LYS A 174 -4.56 -0.73 -28.99
C LYS A 174 -4.77 0.44 -29.95
N ALA A 175 -4.41 1.66 -29.53
CA ALA A 175 -4.44 2.87 -30.36
C ALA A 175 -3.20 3.04 -31.26
N GLY A 176 -2.25 2.07 -31.25
CA GLY A 176 -1.02 2.15 -32.05
C GLY A 176 0.14 2.90 -31.43
N HIS A 177 0.06 3.21 -30.12
CA HIS A 177 1.13 3.84 -29.35
C HIS A 177 1.82 2.82 -28.44
N PRO A 178 3.00 2.27 -28.80
CA PRO A 178 3.69 1.26 -27.99
C PRO A 178 4.02 1.79 -26.58
N ALA A 179 3.50 1.09 -25.55
CA ALA A 179 3.66 1.46 -24.16
C ALA A 179 3.69 0.24 -23.25
N THR A 180 4.51 0.31 -22.20
CA THR A 180 4.47 -0.60 -21.04
C THR A 180 3.95 0.17 -19.83
N PRO A 181 3.47 -0.49 -18.76
CA PRO A 181 3.05 0.19 -17.55
C PRO A 181 4.13 1.09 -16.93
N THR A 182 5.41 0.79 -17.15
CA THR A 182 6.56 1.56 -16.63
C THR A 182 6.86 2.82 -17.43
N ASP A 183 6.32 2.95 -18.65
CA ASP A 183 6.47 4.15 -19.49
C ASP A 183 5.45 5.24 -19.13
N ILE A 184 4.48 4.91 -18.30
CA ILE A 184 3.32 5.76 -18.02
C ILE A 184 3.44 6.38 -16.63
N ASP A 185 3.31 7.71 -16.58
CA ASP A 185 3.05 8.43 -15.35
C ASP A 185 1.54 8.63 -15.19
N GLY A 186 0.99 8.06 -14.12
CA GLY A 186 -0.44 8.13 -13.82
C GLY A 186 -0.67 7.85 -12.34
N MET A 187 -1.61 8.56 -11.75
CA MET A 187 -1.94 8.47 -10.34
C MET A 187 -3.43 8.25 -10.11
N VAL A 188 -3.74 7.52 -9.06
CA VAL A 188 -5.09 7.39 -8.50
C VAL A 188 -5.06 7.90 -7.07
N ILE A 189 -5.98 8.80 -6.73
CA ILE A 189 -6.15 9.38 -5.40
C ILE A 189 -7.56 9.07 -4.88
N GLY A 190 -7.93 9.64 -3.73
CA GLY A 190 -9.25 9.41 -3.11
C GLY A 190 -9.29 8.13 -2.30
N GLY A 191 -10.48 7.59 -2.05
CA GLY A 191 -10.69 6.39 -1.26
C GLY A 191 -10.30 5.11 -2.01
N HIS A 192 -9.77 4.12 -1.27
CA HIS A 192 -9.37 2.83 -1.84
C HIS A 192 -10.57 1.89 -2.02
N ASN A 193 -11.50 2.25 -2.91
CA ASN A 193 -12.63 1.42 -3.33
C ASN A 193 -13.19 1.87 -4.70
N ASP A 194 -13.99 1.02 -5.31
CA ASP A 194 -14.57 1.20 -6.64
C ASP A 194 -15.40 2.48 -6.83
N LYS A 195 -15.99 3.02 -5.76
CA LYS A 195 -16.86 4.20 -5.82
C LYS A 195 -16.11 5.50 -5.65
N THR A 196 -15.06 5.51 -4.81
CA THR A 196 -14.44 6.76 -4.34
C THR A 196 -13.00 6.95 -4.82
N MET A 197 -12.39 5.99 -5.53
CA MET A 197 -11.09 6.23 -6.17
C MET A 197 -11.22 7.18 -7.37
N VAL A 198 -10.21 8.03 -7.55
CA VAL A 198 -10.16 9.07 -8.57
C VAL A 198 -8.89 8.91 -9.42
N PRO A 199 -8.93 8.19 -10.55
CA PRO A 199 -7.85 8.20 -11.52
C PRO A 199 -7.69 9.58 -12.12
N LEU A 200 -6.49 10.16 -12.00
CA LEU A 200 -6.17 11.50 -12.51
C LEU A 200 -5.76 11.44 -13.98
N VAL A 201 -6.74 11.40 -14.87
CA VAL A 201 -6.54 11.41 -16.32
C VAL A 201 -5.91 12.72 -16.79
N SER A 202 -6.25 13.84 -16.14
CA SER A 202 -5.79 15.19 -16.49
C SER A 202 -4.26 15.35 -16.46
N ILE A 203 -3.58 14.56 -15.61
CA ILE A 203 -2.12 14.62 -15.47
C ILE A 203 -1.41 13.34 -15.91
N ALA A 204 -2.15 12.37 -16.45
CA ALA A 204 -1.52 11.13 -16.91
C ALA A 204 -0.77 11.35 -18.23
N THR A 205 0.45 10.79 -18.32
CA THR A 205 1.31 10.94 -19.50
C THR A 205 1.96 9.62 -19.90
N LEU A 206 2.23 9.47 -21.21
CA LEU A 206 3.17 8.50 -21.75
C LEU A 206 4.48 9.25 -22.04
N ARG A 207 5.52 9.01 -21.23
CA ARG A 207 6.83 9.65 -21.38
C ARG A 207 6.75 11.18 -21.57
N GLY A 208 5.89 11.84 -20.78
CA GLY A 208 5.68 13.29 -20.80
C GLY A 208 4.64 13.80 -21.79
N ILE A 209 4.08 12.95 -22.66
CA ILE A 209 2.99 13.32 -23.58
C ILE A 209 1.66 13.03 -22.88
N PRO A 210 0.75 14.01 -22.73
CA PRO A 210 -0.55 13.77 -22.11
C PRO A 210 -1.36 12.67 -22.83
N VAL A 211 -1.88 11.70 -22.09
CA VAL A 211 -2.68 10.61 -22.66
C VAL A 211 -3.96 11.11 -23.33
N THR A 212 -4.46 12.27 -22.92
CA THR A 212 -5.60 12.96 -23.53
C THR A 212 -5.38 13.43 -24.97
N GLN A 213 -4.11 13.52 -25.42
CA GLN A 213 -3.74 13.83 -26.81
C GLN A 213 -3.60 12.55 -27.65
N MET A 214 -3.59 11.37 -27.04
CA MET A 214 -3.29 10.10 -27.69
C MET A 214 -4.50 9.14 -27.71
N LEU A 215 -5.42 9.30 -26.77
CA LEU A 215 -6.60 8.44 -26.60
C LEU A 215 -7.88 9.27 -26.71
N SER A 216 -8.93 8.65 -27.27
CA SER A 216 -10.26 9.27 -27.27
C SER A 216 -10.85 9.31 -25.86
N LYS A 217 -11.85 10.17 -25.66
CA LYS A 217 -12.57 10.26 -24.38
C LYS A 217 -13.16 8.91 -23.97
N GLU A 218 -13.76 8.20 -24.91
CA GLU A 218 -14.39 6.88 -24.68
C GLU A 218 -13.35 5.84 -24.22
N ALA A 219 -12.15 5.86 -24.81
CA ALA A 219 -11.06 4.97 -24.39
C ALA A 219 -10.56 5.30 -22.99
N LEU A 220 -10.47 6.59 -22.64
CA LEU A 220 -10.09 7.04 -21.29
C LEU A 220 -11.15 6.71 -20.25
N ASP A 221 -12.43 6.88 -20.58
CA ASP A 221 -13.55 6.52 -19.71
C ASP A 221 -13.57 4.99 -19.44
N ASP A 222 -13.29 4.14 -20.45
CA ASP A 222 -13.14 2.69 -20.28
C ASP A 222 -11.97 2.33 -19.37
N VAL A 223 -10.82 2.99 -19.54
CA VAL A 223 -9.66 2.82 -18.65
C VAL A 223 -9.98 3.18 -17.20
N VAL A 224 -10.64 4.31 -16.97
CA VAL A 224 -11.08 4.73 -15.64
C VAL A 224 -12.02 3.69 -15.02
N GLN A 225 -12.99 3.21 -15.78
CA GLN A 225 -13.94 2.21 -15.29
C GLN A 225 -13.25 0.87 -14.96
N LYS A 226 -12.37 0.38 -15.83
CA LYS A 226 -11.57 -0.83 -15.59
C LYS A 226 -10.67 -0.71 -14.37
N THR A 227 -10.07 0.46 -14.17
CA THR A 227 -9.27 0.74 -12.96
C THR A 227 -10.10 0.59 -11.69
N LYS A 228 -11.29 1.18 -11.67
CA LYS A 228 -12.21 1.14 -10.53
C LYS A 228 -12.63 -0.27 -10.15
N VAL A 229 -13.02 -1.07 -11.14
CA VAL A 229 -13.50 -2.44 -10.91
C VAL A 229 -12.40 -3.50 -10.92
N GLY A 230 -11.16 -3.13 -11.18
CA GLY A 230 -10.05 -4.06 -11.37
C GLY A 230 -9.83 -5.05 -10.22
N GLY A 231 -10.07 -4.62 -8.97
CA GLY A 231 -10.03 -5.51 -7.81
C GLY A 231 -11.13 -6.57 -7.83
N ALA A 232 -12.36 -6.19 -8.15
CA ALA A 232 -13.50 -7.10 -8.26
C ALA A 232 -13.32 -8.07 -9.43
N THR A 233 -12.84 -7.58 -10.57
CA THR A 233 -12.54 -8.40 -11.76
C THR A 233 -11.53 -9.51 -11.42
N LEU A 234 -10.41 -9.17 -10.75
CA LEU A 234 -9.43 -10.16 -10.35
C LEU A 234 -9.99 -11.15 -9.33
N THR A 235 -10.82 -10.70 -8.39
CA THR A 235 -11.48 -11.59 -7.43
C THR A 235 -12.40 -12.58 -8.13
N GLY A 236 -13.14 -12.14 -9.16
CA GLY A 236 -13.97 -13.03 -9.97
C GLY A 236 -13.18 -14.08 -10.73
N LEU A 237 -12.01 -13.71 -11.28
CA LEU A 237 -11.14 -14.62 -12.04
C LEU A 237 -10.37 -15.61 -11.14
N LEU A 238 -9.91 -15.16 -9.98
CA LEU A 238 -9.04 -15.93 -9.08
C LEU A 238 -9.81 -16.70 -8.00
N GLY A 239 -11.09 -16.40 -7.80
CA GLY A 239 -11.87 -16.91 -6.65
C GLY A 239 -11.43 -16.35 -5.28
N THR A 240 -10.49 -15.43 -5.27
CA THR A 240 -9.95 -14.77 -4.08
C THR A 240 -9.38 -13.40 -4.45
N SER A 241 -9.04 -12.57 -3.44
CA SER A 241 -8.41 -11.28 -3.69
C SER A 241 -7.04 -11.41 -4.35
N ALA A 242 -6.68 -10.46 -5.21
CA ALA A 242 -5.35 -10.36 -5.80
C ALA A 242 -4.26 -10.27 -4.71
N TRP A 243 -3.06 -10.76 -5.00
CA TRP A 243 -1.94 -10.74 -4.05
C TRP A 243 -0.60 -10.28 -4.64
N TYR A 244 -0.31 -10.55 -5.92
CA TYR A 244 0.96 -10.11 -6.54
C TYR A 244 1.09 -8.59 -6.58
N ALA A 245 0.12 -7.89 -7.16
CA ALA A 245 0.17 -6.44 -7.27
C ALA A 245 0.08 -5.72 -5.91
N PRO A 246 -0.80 -6.11 -4.97
CA PRO A 246 -0.79 -5.54 -3.61
C PRO A 246 0.53 -5.76 -2.89
N GLY A 247 1.09 -6.98 -2.97
CA GLY A 247 2.37 -7.30 -2.33
C GLY A 247 3.53 -6.49 -2.91
N ALA A 248 3.61 -6.39 -4.24
CA ALA A 248 4.62 -5.58 -4.92
C ALA A 248 4.46 -4.08 -4.60
N SER A 249 3.22 -3.57 -4.54
CA SER A 249 2.94 -2.17 -4.19
C SER A 249 3.39 -1.84 -2.76
N ALA A 250 3.11 -2.72 -1.80
CA ALA A 250 3.57 -2.54 -0.43
C ALA A 250 5.11 -2.58 -0.34
N ALA A 251 5.75 -3.55 -0.98
CA ALA A 251 7.20 -3.63 -1.03
C ALA A 251 7.85 -2.39 -1.67
N ALA A 252 7.20 -1.77 -2.65
CA ALA A 252 7.67 -0.51 -3.26
C ALA A 252 7.62 0.68 -2.29
N LEU A 253 6.65 0.72 -1.37
CA LEU A 253 6.62 1.72 -0.29
C LEU A 253 7.77 1.47 0.71
N VAL A 254 7.98 0.21 1.11
CA VAL A 254 9.09 -0.16 1.99
C VAL A 254 10.44 0.20 1.35
N GLU A 255 10.62 -0.08 0.05
CA GLU A 255 11.82 0.29 -0.71
C GLU A 255 12.06 1.81 -0.71
N ALA A 256 11.01 2.61 -0.91
CA ALA A 256 11.13 4.07 -0.89
C ALA A 256 11.58 4.60 0.48
N ILE A 257 11.13 3.95 1.57
CA ILE A 257 11.58 4.25 2.94
C ILE A 257 13.04 3.81 3.13
N ALA A 258 13.36 2.56 2.77
CA ALA A 258 14.68 1.95 2.96
C ALA A 258 15.80 2.75 2.27
N LEU A 259 15.51 3.23 1.06
CA LEU A 259 16.48 3.95 0.22
C LEU A 259 16.41 5.48 0.36
N ASP A 260 15.60 6.00 1.28
CA ASP A 260 15.30 7.44 1.40
C ASP A 260 14.98 8.08 0.03
N ALA A 261 14.17 7.40 -0.77
CA ALA A 261 14.08 7.68 -2.20
C ALA A 261 13.33 8.99 -2.54
N LYS A 262 12.63 9.60 -1.58
CA LYS A 262 11.86 10.84 -1.75
C LYS A 262 10.89 10.79 -2.94
N LYS A 263 10.37 9.61 -3.23
CA LYS A 263 9.44 9.41 -4.35
C LYS A 263 8.07 10.02 -4.05
N ILE A 264 7.46 10.59 -5.08
CA ILE A 264 6.05 10.99 -5.01
C ILE A 264 5.19 9.77 -5.31
N ILE A 265 4.43 9.32 -4.30
CA ILE A 265 3.59 8.12 -4.37
C ILE A 265 2.22 8.43 -3.80
N PRO A 266 1.11 8.08 -4.47
CA PRO A 266 -0.21 8.23 -3.88
C PRO A 266 -0.45 7.17 -2.79
N CYS A 267 -0.72 7.65 -1.58
CA CYS A 267 -0.98 6.85 -0.39
C CYS A 267 -2.09 7.46 0.44
N CYS A 268 -2.78 6.63 1.23
CA CYS A 268 -3.73 7.10 2.22
C CYS A 268 -2.98 7.61 3.45
N VAL A 269 -3.16 8.88 3.78
CA VAL A 269 -2.53 9.52 4.94
C VAL A 269 -3.50 10.50 5.62
N TYR A 270 -3.22 10.80 6.89
CA TYR A 270 -4.01 11.74 7.67
C TYR A 270 -3.70 13.18 7.27
N LEU A 271 -4.76 13.93 6.92
CA LEU A 271 -4.68 15.31 6.50
C LEU A 271 -4.87 16.29 7.67
N GLU A 272 -4.11 17.39 7.64
CA GLU A 272 -4.12 18.47 8.63
C GLU A 272 -4.31 19.85 7.98
N GLY A 273 -4.99 19.92 6.85
CA GLY A 273 -5.30 21.14 6.10
C GLY A 273 -5.01 21.03 4.60
N GLU A 274 -4.29 20.00 4.18
CA GLU A 274 -4.03 19.76 2.76
C GLU A 274 -5.35 19.47 2.03
N TYR A 275 -5.46 19.93 0.79
CA TYR A 275 -6.70 19.88 -0.02
C TYR A 275 -7.89 20.62 0.63
N GLY A 276 -7.67 21.43 1.67
CA GLY A 276 -8.71 22.06 2.49
C GLY A 276 -9.36 21.12 3.50
N GLU A 277 -8.80 19.93 3.70
CA GLU A 277 -9.36 18.85 4.51
C GLU A 277 -8.51 18.54 5.74
N LYS A 278 -9.16 18.13 6.82
CA LYS A 278 -8.49 17.76 8.08
C LYS A 278 -9.23 16.63 8.80
N GLU A 279 -8.49 15.96 9.70
CA GLU A 279 -9.02 14.94 10.61
C GLU A 279 -9.59 13.70 9.91
N LEU A 280 -9.05 13.36 8.75
CA LEU A 280 -9.40 12.14 8.01
C LEU A 280 -8.20 11.56 7.28
N CYS A 281 -8.27 10.26 6.96
CA CYS A 281 -7.31 9.60 6.08
C CYS A 281 -7.94 9.42 4.69
N VAL A 282 -7.22 9.86 3.66
CA VAL A 282 -7.62 9.72 2.25
C VAL A 282 -6.38 9.62 1.36
N GLY A 283 -6.50 8.97 0.22
CA GLY A 283 -5.43 8.82 -0.75
C GLY A 283 -5.07 10.15 -1.41
N VAL A 284 -3.81 10.57 -1.24
CA VAL A 284 -3.23 11.78 -1.85
C VAL A 284 -1.77 11.49 -2.22
N PRO A 285 -1.16 12.24 -3.17
CA PRO A 285 0.26 12.13 -3.45
C PRO A 285 1.08 12.62 -2.26
N ILE A 286 2.05 11.81 -1.84
CA ILE A 286 2.98 12.13 -0.76
C ILE A 286 4.42 12.00 -1.24
N VAL A 287 5.34 12.73 -0.64
CA VAL A 287 6.78 12.47 -0.72
C VAL A 287 7.13 11.44 0.34
N LEU A 288 7.59 10.26 -0.06
CA LEU A 288 7.92 9.15 0.83
C LEU A 288 9.43 8.96 0.93
N GLY A 289 9.98 9.06 2.13
CA GLY A 289 11.38 8.87 2.46
C GLY A 289 11.59 8.10 3.75
N LYS A 290 12.81 8.06 4.26
CA LYS A 290 13.21 7.24 5.42
C LYS A 290 12.45 7.52 6.72
N ASN A 291 11.87 8.69 6.88
CA ASN A 291 11.11 9.06 8.06
C ASN A 291 9.59 8.85 7.91
N GLY A 292 9.16 8.11 6.88
CA GLY A 292 7.76 7.98 6.48
C GLY A 292 7.38 9.04 5.44
N PHE A 293 6.14 9.51 5.41
CA PHE A 293 5.80 10.58 4.49
C PHE A 293 6.27 11.94 5.01
N GLU A 294 6.97 12.68 4.16
CA GLU A 294 7.57 13.95 4.54
C GLU A 294 6.68 15.15 4.19
N LYS A 295 5.88 15.00 3.14
CA LYS A 295 5.03 16.07 2.63
C LYS A 295 3.88 15.49 1.81
N VAL A 296 2.70 16.10 1.94
CA VAL A 296 1.60 15.93 0.97
C VAL A 296 1.85 16.87 -0.22
N VAL A 297 1.72 16.34 -1.42
CA VAL A 297 1.84 17.12 -2.66
C VAL A 297 0.44 17.50 -3.13
N ASN A 298 0.11 18.78 -3.10
CA ASN A 298 -1.18 19.28 -3.58
C ASN A 298 -1.18 19.30 -5.12
N VAL A 299 -1.97 18.43 -5.72
CA VAL A 299 -2.33 18.49 -7.13
C VAL A 299 -3.56 19.36 -7.28
N LYS A 300 -3.55 20.29 -8.23
CA LYS A 300 -4.72 21.08 -8.55
C LYS A 300 -5.78 20.18 -9.20
N LEU A 301 -6.89 20.00 -8.52
CA LEU A 301 -8.02 19.22 -9.02
C LEU A 301 -9.08 20.18 -9.58
N GLU A 302 -9.63 19.86 -10.75
CA GLU A 302 -10.66 20.67 -11.41
C GLU A 302 -11.79 19.77 -11.93
N GLY A 303 -12.94 20.36 -12.19
CA GLY A 303 -14.07 19.69 -12.81
C GLY A 303 -14.51 18.40 -12.12
N GLU A 304 -14.63 17.33 -12.89
CA GLU A 304 -15.13 16.03 -12.42
C GLU A 304 -14.19 15.35 -11.43
N GLU A 305 -12.86 15.49 -11.59
CA GLU A 305 -11.88 14.94 -10.65
C GLU A 305 -11.99 15.56 -9.27
N LYS A 306 -12.22 16.89 -9.20
CA LYS A 306 -12.46 17.58 -7.92
C LYS A 306 -13.74 17.11 -7.27
N ALA A 307 -14.85 17.03 -8.02
CA ALA A 307 -16.14 16.58 -7.50
C ALA A 307 -16.05 15.14 -6.94
N LYS A 308 -15.38 14.23 -7.64
CA LYS A 308 -15.14 12.85 -7.19
C LYS A 308 -14.26 12.78 -5.96
N PHE A 309 -13.23 13.65 -5.86
CA PHE A 309 -12.40 13.72 -4.67
C PHE A 309 -13.20 14.19 -3.46
N ASP A 310 -14.09 15.16 -3.62
CA ASP A 310 -14.98 15.63 -2.56
C ASP A 310 -15.96 14.53 -2.10
N GLU A 311 -16.40 13.65 -2.99
CA GLU A 311 -17.17 12.45 -2.64
C GLU A 311 -16.33 11.46 -1.82
N SER A 312 -15.06 11.28 -2.18
CA SER A 312 -14.13 10.44 -1.41
C SER A 312 -13.95 10.94 0.01
N VAL A 313 -13.80 12.25 0.18
CA VAL A 313 -13.66 12.90 1.50
C VAL A 313 -14.93 12.68 2.34
N ARG A 314 -16.12 12.87 1.77
CA ARG A 314 -17.39 12.63 2.48
C ARG A 314 -17.49 11.17 2.95
N ALA A 315 -17.19 10.23 2.06
CA ALA A 315 -17.23 8.80 2.40
C ALA A 315 -16.20 8.43 3.49
N ALA A 316 -15.01 9.04 3.48
CA ALA A 316 -14.01 8.81 4.52
C ALA A 316 -14.49 9.30 5.90
N ARG A 317 -15.18 10.45 5.97
CA ARG A 317 -15.77 10.95 7.22
C ARG A 317 -16.84 10.01 7.76
N GLU A 318 -17.76 9.54 6.92
CA GLU A 318 -18.81 8.60 7.32
C GLU A 318 -18.22 7.30 7.94
N VAL A 319 -17.12 6.82 7.38
CA VAL A 319 -16.45 5.62 7.91
C VAL A 319 -15.73 5.91 9.24
N ASN A 320 -15.16 7.09 9.42
CA ASN A 320 -14.55 7.48 10.70
C ASN A 320 -15.56 7.49 11.85
N ASP A 321 -16.80 7.91 11.59
CA ASP A 321 -17.88 7.90 12.57
C ASP A 321 -18.23 6.47 13.02
N GLN A 322 -18.19 5.51 12.11
CA GLN A 322 -18.40 4.08 12.41
C GLN A 322 -17.27 3.45 13.26
N LEU A 323 -16.06 4.02 13.21
CA LEU A 323 -14.91 3.55 14.01
C LEU A 323 -14.93 4.07 15.45
N SER A 324 -15.80 5.01 15.79
CA SER A 324 -15.84 5.64 17.10
C SER A 324 -15.96 4.66 18.26
N GLU A 325 -16.66 3.53 18.03
CA GLU A 325 -16.83 2.45 19.01
C GLU A 325 -15.57 1.59 19.17
N ALA A 326 -14.85 1.35 18.10
CA ALA A 326 -13.60 0.57 18.11
C ALA A 326 -12.40 1.34 18.70
N LEU A 327 -12.50 2.65 18.79
CA LEU A 327 -11.47 3.54 19.37
C LEU A 327 -11.62 3.72 20.88
N LYS A 328 -12.80 3.44 21.44
CA LYS A 328 -13.05 3.40 22.90
C LYS A 328 -12.41 2.17 23.52
#